data_24cd9604e81c739de938a04e6b9c95cd
#
_entry.id   24cd9604e81c739de938a04e6b9c95cd
#
_cell.length_a   1.000
_cell.length_b   1.000
_cell.length_c   1.000
_cell.angle_alpha   90.00
_cell.angle_beta   90.00
_cell.angle_gamma   90.00
#
_symmetry.space_group_name_H-M   'P 1'
#
loop_
_entity.id
_entity.type
_entity.pdbx_description
1 polymer ?
#
loop_
_entity_poly.entity_id
_entity_poly.type
_entity_poly.pdbx_seq_one_letter_code
_entity_poly.pdbx_strand_id
1 'polypeptide(L)'
;MKRIYFILAGISLILFMSCARSEKGTKDTQTVKIDTAVSASSQTALQFPGKVKAAQDISLAFRVSGTIRKIYVEDGARVREGQLLAELDPADYRVQLDATEAEYKQIKAEAERVMALYKENGTTPNANDKAVYGLKQITAKYQHHKDQLEYTRLYAPFSGFIQKKLFDAHETIGAGMPVISMVSAGIPEVEINLPAADYIRRDRFDGYHCTFDLYPGE
;
A
#
# COMPACT_ATOMS: atom_id res chain seq x y z
N MET A 1 -47.50 -103.88 -45.53
CA MET A 1 -47.86 -102.62 -44.89
C MET A 1 -47.26 -102.36 -43.48
N LYS A 2 -46.94 -103.40 -42.73
CA LYS A 2 -46.35 -103.21 -41.36
C LYS A 2 -44.94 -102.61 -41.35
N ARG A 3 -44.07 -102.82 -42.39
CA ARG A 3 -42.68 -102.30 -42.41
C ARG A 3 -42.57 -100.77 -42.66
N ILE A 4 -43.56 -100.17 -43.30
CA ILE A 4 -43.53 -98.75 -43.57
C ILE A 4 -43.88 -97.93 -42.31
N TYR A 5 -44.68 -98.46 -41.41
CA TYR A 5 -45.00 -97.84 -40.15
C TYR A 5 -43.84 -97.75 -39.16
N PHE A 6 -42.96 -98.78 -39.19
CA PHE A 6 -41.74 -98.78 -38.36
C PHE A 6 -40.70 -97.76 -38.82
N ILE A 7 -40.66 -97.59 -40.14
CA ILE A 7 -39.70 -96.59 -40.70
C ILE A 7 -40.21 -95.18 -40.42
N LEU A 8 -41.55 -94.91 -40.54
CA LEU A 8 -42.16 -93.64 -40.22
C LEU A 8 -42.07 -93.34 -38.71
N ALA A 9 -42.26 -94.33 -37.85
CA ALA A 9 -42.15 -94.16 -36.40
C ALA A 9 -40.66 -93.90 -35.99
N GLY A 10 -39.71 -94.50 -36.67
CA GLY A 10 -38.24 -94.22 -36.41
C GLY A 10 -37.82 -92.84 -36.85
N ILE A 11 -38.32 -92.36 -37.97
CA ILE A 11 -38.04 -90.98 -38.44
C ILE A 11 -38.66 -89.89 -37.52
N SER A 12 -39.87 -90.18 -36.99
CA SER A 12 -40.57 -89.28 -36.06
C SER A 12 -39.85 -89.17 -34.73
N LEU A 13 -39.15 -90.27 -34.27
CA LEU A 13 -38.43 -90.26 -33.01
C LEU A 13 -37.11 -89.50 -33.11
N ILE A 14 -36.48 -89.44 -34.30
CA ILE A 14 -35.24 -88.70 -34.53
C ILE A 14 -35.49 -87.20 -34.61
N LEU A 15 -36.70 -86.78 -35.03
CA LEU A 15 -37.07 -85.35 -35.10
C LEU A 15 -37.31 -84.71 -33.71
N PHE A 16 -37.58 -85.51 -32.69
CA PHE A 16 -37.81 -85.00 -31.35
C PHE A 16 -36.55 -84.82 -30.53
N MET A 17 -35.38 -85.28 -30.98
CA MET A 17 -34.11 -85.15 -30.28
C MET A 17 -33.29 -83.88 -30.65
N SER A 18 -33.83 -83.06 -31.54
CA SER A 18 -33.06 -81.87 -32.05
C SER A 18 -33.39 -80.55 -31.39
N CYS A 19 -33.99 -80.54 -30.22
CA CYS A 19 -34.30 -79.30 -29.51
C CYS A 19 -33.94 -79.36 -28.05
N ALA A 20 -32.63 -79.55 -27.75
CA ALA A 20 -32.10 -79.22 -26.43
C ALA A 20 -30.61 -78.80 -26.52
N ARG A 21 -30.34 -77.81 -27.39
CA ARG A 21 -29.10 -77.08 -27.28
C ARG A 21 -29.41 -75.82 -26.46
N SER A 22 -29.35 -76.01 -25.16
CA SER A 22 -29.28 -74.87 -24.21
C SER A 22 -28.03 -74.07 -24.53
N GLU A 23 -28.21 -73.00 -25.23
CA GLU A 23 -27.19 -71.97 -25.22
C GLU A 23 -27.05 -71.49 -23.74
N LYS A 24 -26.00 -71.95 -23.08
CA LYS A 24 -25.50 -71.22 -21.95
C LYS A 24 -25.12 -69.83 -22.48
N GLY A 25 -26.02 -68.88 -22.35
CA GLY A 25 -25.65 -67.49 -22.51
C GLY A 25 -24.46 -67.21 -21.62
N THR A 26 -23.31 -67.10 -22.25
CA THR A 26 -22.17 -66.47 -21.62
C THR A 26 -22.69 -65.10 -21.19
N LYS A 27 -22.92 -64.91 -19.89
CA LYS A 27 -23.07 -63.57 -19.36
C LYS A 27 -21.76 -62.90 -19.75
N ASP A 28 -21.85 -62.04 -20.77
CA ASP A 28 -20.82 -61.08 -21.05
C ASP A 28 -20.65 -60.25 -19.78
N THR A 29 -19.68 -60.63 -18.99
CA THR A 29 -19.25 -59.88 -17.84
C THR A 29 -18.59 -58.65 -18.41
N GLN A 30 -19.39 -57.60 -18.61
CA GLN A 30 -18.86 -56.26 -18.90
C GLN A 30 -17.93 -55.91 -17.77
N THR A 31 -16.65 -56.03 -18.00
CA THR A 31 -15.63 -55.50 -17.05
C THR A 31 -15.73 -54.01 -17.04
N VAL A 32 -16.47 -53.49 -16.09
CA VAL A 32 -16.50 -52.06 -15.81
C VAL A 32 -15.26 -51.75 -14.97
N LYS A 33 -14.38 -50.98 -15.55
CA LYS A 33 -13.23 -50.41 -14.80
C LYS A 33 -13.82 -49.40 -13.80
N ILE A 34 -13.94 -49.80 -12.55
CA ILE A 34 -14.33 -48.88 -11.46
C ILE A 34 -13.08 -48.16 -11.11
N ASP A 35 -12.94 -46.90 -11.55
CA ASP A 35 -11.98 -45.98 -11.03
C ASP A 35 -12.61 -45.30 -9.80
N THR A 36 -11.93 -45.39 -8.67
CA THR A 36 -12.33 -44.64 -7.49
C THR A 36 -12.14 -43.18 -7.82
N ALA A 37 -13.21 -42.40 -7.77
CA ALA A 37 -13.14 -40.95 -7.80
C ALA A 37 -12.34 -40.52 -6.58
N VAL A 38 -11.06 -40.28 -6.76
CA VAL A 38 -10.26 -39.59 -5.79
C VAL A 38 -10.84 -38.19 -5.71
N SER A 39 -11.30 -37.80 -4.53
CA SER A 39 -11.66 -36.41 -4.26
C SER A 39 -10.49 -35.57 -4.78
N ALA A 40 -10.71 -34.79 -5.82
CA ALA A 40 -9.77 -33.79 -6.27
C ALA A 40 -9.78 -32.65 -5.24
N SER A 41 -9.24 -32.94 -4.05
CA SER A 41 -8.66 -31.93 -3.20
C SER A 41 -7.32 -31.51 -3.80
N SER A 42 -7.29 -31.33 -5.11
CA SER A 42 -6.25 -30.53 -5.73
C SER A 42 -6.52 -29.13 -5.17
N GLN A 43 -5.74 -28.72 -4.19
CA GLN A 43 -5.51 -27.33 -3.93
C GLN A 43 -5.07 -26.74 -5.26
N THR A 44 -6.05 -26.29 -6.03
CA THR A 44 -5.79 -25.60 -7.28
C THR A 44 -5.24 -24.25 -6.82
N ALA A 45 -3.91 -24.16 -6.77
CA ALA A 45 -3.28 -22.89 -6.47
C ALA A 45 -3.71 -21.90 -7.57
N LEU A 46 -4.54 -20.95 -7.20
CA LEU A 46 -4.90 -19.86 -8.08
C LEU A 46 -3.72 -18.90 -8.13
N GLN A 47 -3.24 -18.61 -9.33
CA GLN A 47 -2.17 -17.66 -9.54
C GLN A 47 -2.75 -16.33 -10.02
N PHE A 48 -2.40 -15.26 -9.33
CA PHE A 48 -2.79 -13.91 -9.71
C PHE A 48 -1.55 -13.08 -9.96
N PRO A 49 -1.49 -12.31 -11.06
CA PRO A 49 -0.41 -11.37 -11.26
C PRO A 49 -0.47 -10.29 -10.19
N GLY A 50 0.66 -10.04 -9.52
CA GLY A 50 0.81 -9.02 -8.52
C GLY A 50 1.87 -7.99 -8.91
N LYS A 51 1.71 -6.78 -8.39
CA LYS A 51 2.70 -5.71 -8.50
C LYS A 51 3.31 -5.44 -7.13
N VAL A 52 4.63 -5.53 -7.04
CA VAL A 52 5.36 -5.16 -5.83
C VAL A 52 5.41 -3.65 -5.72
N LYS A 53 5.02 -3.13 -4.58
CA LYS A 53 5.08 -1.71 -4.22
C LYS A 53 5.86 -1.54 -2.92
N ALA A 54 6.51 -0.39 -2.75
CA ALA A 54 7.00 0.00 -1.44
C ALA A 54 5.80 0.24 -0.51
N ALA A 55 5.92 -0.11 0.78
CA ALA A 55 4.86 0.10 1.76
C ALA A 55 4.47 1.58 1.90
N GLN A 56 5.42 2.48 1.68
CA GLN A 56 5.19 3.92 1.62
C GLN A 56 5.95 4.50 0.42
N ASP A 57 5.23 5.24 -0.40
CA ASP A 57 5.74 6.01 -1.54
C ASP A 57 5.15 7.41 -1.41
N ILE A 58 6.01 8.40 -1.17
CA ILE A 58 5.59 9.77 -0.96
C ILE A 58 6.43 10.76 -1.77
N SER A 59 5.78 11.84 -2.15
CA SER A 59 6.43 12.99 -2.74
C SER A 59 6.57 14.09 -1.70
N LEU A 60 7.79 14.46 -1.39
CA LEU A 60 8.14 15.50 -0.43
C LEU A 60 8.13 16.87 -1.10
N ALA A 61 7.53 17.84 -0.44
CA ALA A 61 7.41 19.22 -0.89
C ALA A 61 7.76 20.19 0.23
N PHE A 62 8.30 21.34 -0.12
CA PHE A 62 8.44 22.44 0.83
C PHE A 62 7.08 23.07 1.13
N ARG A 63 6.88 23.49 2.37
CA ARG A 63 5.65 24.16 2.81
C ARG A 63 5.62 25.66 2.49
N VAL A 64 6.78 26.19 2.06
CA VAL A 64 6.99 27.61 1.67
C VAL A 64 7.65 27.66 0.30
N SER A 65 7.49 28.77 -0.41
CA SER A 65 8.12 29.00 -1.72
C SER A 65 9.55 29.54 -1.56
N GLY A 66 10.39 29.34 -2.58
CA GLY A 66 11.74 29.91 -2.58
C GLY A 66 12.64 29.23 -3.60
N THR A 67 13.89 29.70 -3.66
CA THR A 67 14.91 29.12 -4.51
C THR A 67 15.64 28.02 -3.74
N ILE A 68 15.78 26.84 -4.36
CA ILE A 68 16.53 25.72 -3.77
C ILE A 68 18.00 26.12 -3.67
N ARG A 69 18.50 26.23 -2.45
CA ARG A 69 19.90 26.53 -2.21
C ARG A 69 20.79 25.32 -2.44
N LYS A 70 20.36 24.16 -1.91
CA LYS A 70 21.13 22.92 -2.00
C LYS A 70 20.24 21.69 -1.80
N ILE A 71 20.58 20.63 -2.52
CA ILE A 71 20.06 19.28 -2.33
C ILE A 71 21.22 18.42 -1.83
N TYR A 72 21.03 17.67 -0.75
CA TYR A 72 22.07 16.90 -0.06
C TYR A 72 22.06 15.42 -0.40
N VAL A 73 21.13 14.99 -1.24
CA VAL A 73 20.89 13.58 -1.57
C VAL A 73 20.88 13.40 -3.09
N GLU A 74 21.18 12.16 -3.52
CA GLU A 74 21.13 11.73 -4.92
C GLU A 74 20.06 10.66 -5.11
N ASP A 75 19.65 10.43 -6.36
CA ASP A 75 18.73 9.36 -6.73
C ASP A 75 19.30 7.99 -6.32
N GLY A 76 18.49 7.13 -5.70
CA GLY A 76 18.88 5.84 -5.16
C GLY A 76 19.56 5.92 -3.77
N ALA A 77 19.85 7.11 -3.24
CA ALA A 77 20.52 7.25 -1.94
C ALA A 77 19.64 6.74 -0.80
N ARG A 78 20.26 6.04 0.16
CA ARG A 78 19.60 5.65 1.41
C ARG A 78 19.64 6.81 2.39
N VAL A 79 18.48 7.11 2.99
CA VAL A 79 18.30 8.18 3.98
C VAL A 79 17.68 7.66 5.27
N ARG A 80 17.95 8.38 6.37
CA ARG A 80 17.37 8.08 7.68
C ARG A 80 16.27 9.09 8.01
N GLU A 81 15.32 8.69 8.84
CA GLU A 81 14.33 9.60 9.41
C GLU A 81 15.01 10.82 10.06
N GLY A 82 14.47 12.02 9.82
CA GLY A 82 15.01 13.28 10.29
C GLY A 82 16.25 13.79 9.54
N GLN A 83 16.76 13.07 8.53
CA GLN A 83 17.89 13.53 7.73
C GLN A 83 17.48 14.71 6.84
N LEU A 84 18.31 15.77 6.80
CA LEU A 84 18.13 16.91 5.90
C LEU A 84 18.38 16.47 4.45
N LEU A 85 17.38 16.68 3.59
CA LEU A 85 17.39 16.29 2.18
C LEU A 85 17.71 17.48 1.27
N ALA A 86 17.07 18.61 1.54
CA ALA A 86 17.24 19.84 0.76
C ALA A 86 16.96 21.08 1.62
N GLU A 87 17.46 22.23 1.19
CA GLU A 87 17.16 23.52 1.81
C GLU A 87 16.90 24.60 0.74
N LEU A 88 15.96 25.49 1.04
CA LEU A 88 15.76 26.73 0.31
C LEU A 88 16.70 27.82 0.82
N ASP A 89 16.86 28.90 0.06
CA ASP A 89 17.53 30.10 0.56
C ASP A 89 16.70 30.72 1.71
N PRO A 90 17.24 30.75 2.94
CA PRO A 90 16.50 31.20 4.09
C PRO A 90 16.62 32.72 4.33
N ALA A 91 17.31 33.49 3.46
CA ALA A 91 17.68 34.88 3.74
C ALA A 91 16.48 35.75 4.08
N ASP A 92 15.45 35.75 3.23
CA ASP A 92 14.25 36.58 3.43
C ASP A 92 13.47 36.16 4.69
N TYR A 93 13.38 34.85 4.96
CA TYR A 93 12.72 34.30 6.13
C TYR A 93 13.44 34.65 7.43
N ARG A 94 14.78 34.72 7.42
CA ARG A 94 15.57 35.18 8.57
C ARG A 94 15.33 36.65 8.87
N VAL A 95 15.35 37.51 7.85
CA VAL A 95 15.09 38.94 8.02
C VAL A 95 13.69 39.18 8.60
N GLN A 96 12.66 38.46 8.12
CA GLN A 96 11.32 38.54 8.66
C GLN A 96 11.22 38.08 10.11
N LEU A 97 11.91 36.96 10.44
CA LEU A 97 11.97 36.45 11.81
C LEU A 97 12.67 37.45 12.74
N ASP A 98 13.83 37.96 12.36
CA ASP A 98 14.61 38.90 13.16
C ASP A 98 13.84 40.20 13.46
N ALA A 99 13.13 40.74 12.45
CA ALA A 99 12.29 41.90 12.61
C ALA A 99 11.13 41.63 13.59
N THR A 100 10.47 40.47 13.45
CA THR A 100 9.36 40.12 14.34
C THR A 100 9.84 39.74 15.74
N GLU A 101 11.03 39.19 15.89
CA GLU A 101 11.62 38.92 17.19
C GLU A 101 11.89 40.20 17.96
N ALA A 102 12.40 41.24 17.30
CA ALA A 102 12.56 42.57 17.91
C ALA A 102 11.25 43.17 18.40
N GLU A 103 10.20 43.12 17.54
CA GLU A 103 8.83 43.57 17.90
C GLU A 103 8.26 42.74 19.07
N TYR A 104 8.44 41.41 19.05
CA TYR A 104 8.03 40.52 20.13
C TYR A 104 8.69 40.89 21.46
N LYS A 105 10.03 41.08 21.47
CA LYS A 105 10.79 41.50 22.70
C LYS A 105 10.28 42.81 23.26
N GLN A 106 10.01 43.80 22.41
CA GLN A 106 9.45 45.08 22.80
C GLN A 106 8.09 44.98 23.46
N ILE A 107 7.14 44.33 22.76
CA ILE A 107 5.75 44.18 23.23
C ILE A 107 5.70 43.30 24.49
N LYS A 108 6.53 42.26 24.57
CA LYS A 108 6.63 41.42 25.75
C LYS A 108 7.07 42.20 26.98
N ALA A 109 8.14 42.99 26.87
CA ALA A 109 8.60 43.83 27.97
C ALA A 109 7.60 44.87 28.43
N GLU A 110 6.84 45.46 27.47
CA GLU A 110 5.75 46.41 27.79
C GLU A 110 4.60 45.69 28.50
N ALA A 111 4.15 44.54 27.97
CA ALA A 111 3.09 43.75 28.56
C ALA A 111 3.44 43.29 30.00
N GLU A 112 4.67 42.84 30.23
CA GLU A 112 5.14 42.44 31.57
C GLU A 112 5.07 43.61 32.57
N ARG A 113 5.48 44.83 32.15
CA ARG A 113 5.35 46.04 32.99
C ARG A 113 3.90 46.37 33.32
N VAL A 114 2.99 46.36 32.32
CA VAL A 114 1.58 46.67 32.52
C VAL A 114 0.90 45.63 33.43
N MET A 115 1.20 44.37 33.24
CA MET A 115 0.68 43.28 34.08
C MET A 115 1.21 43.36 35.53
N ALA A 116 2.45 43.78 35.74
CA ALA A 116 3.01 44.02 37.07
C ALA A 116 2.27 45.20 37.76
N LEU A 117 2.09 46.33 37.08
CA LEU A 117 1.33 47.46 37.57
C LEU A 117 -0.11 47.13 37.92
N TYR A 118 -0.74 46.28 37.11
CA TYR A 118 -2.12 45.82 37.35
C TYR A 118 -2.23 45.02 38.64
N LYS A 119 -1.27 44.18 38.96
CA LYS A 119 -1.23 43.40 40.22
C LYS A 119 -1.18 44.33 41.44
N GLU A 120 -0.56 45.49 41.31
CA GLU A 120 -0.42 46.50 42.37
C GLU A 120 -1.54 47.56 42.31
N ASN A 121 -2.63 47.33 41.52
CA ASN A 121 -3.71 48.27 41.27
C ASN A 121 -3.26 49.60 40.65
N GLY A 122 -2.11 49.65 40.02
CA GLY A 122 -1.52 50.87 39.41
C GLY A 122 -1.98 51.13 37.96
N THR A 123 -2.87 50.29 37.40
CA THR A 123 -3.43 50.50 36.05
C THR A 123 -4.85 49.92 35.93
N THR A 124 -5.53 50.19 34.80
CA THR A 124 -6.91 49.76 34.58
C THR A 124 -7.00 48.32 34.03
N PRO A 125 -8.12 47.60 34.30
CA PRO A 125 -8.35 46.29 33.69
C PRO A 125 -8.24 46.29 32.16
N ASN A 126 -8.76 47.32 31.50
CA ASN A 126 -8.68 47.48 30.05
C ASN A 126 -7.23 47.60 29.55
N ALA A 127 -6.35 48.28 30.28
CA ALA A 127 -4.94 48.38 29.92
C ALA A 127 -4.24 47.02 30.07
N ASN A 128 -4.54 46.30 31.15
CA ASN A 128 -4.04 44.96 31.34
C ASN A 128 -4.49 43.99 30.22
N ASP A 129 -5.79 44.01 29.88
CA ASP A 129 -6.33 43.13 28.82
C ASP A 129 -5.71 43.44 27.45
N LYS A 130 -5.54 44.73 27.11
CA LYS A 130 -4.81 45.13 25.89
C LYS A 130 -3.38 44.58 25.87
N ALA A 131 -2.67 44.67 27.00
CA ALA A 131 -1.30 44.14 27.11
C ALA A 131 -1.25 42.63 26.93
N VAL A 132 -2.14 41.89 27.57
CA VAL A 132 -2.24 40.41 27.48
C VAL A 132 -2.56 40.00 26.06
N TYR A 133 -3.58 40.58 25.42
CA TYR A 133 -3.97 40.19 24.05
C TYR A 133 -2.92 40.67 23.02
N GLY A 134 -2.31 41.83 23.21
CA GLY A 134 -1.21 42.31 22.37
C GLY A 134 -0.01 41.38 22.40
N LEU A 135 0.38 40.92 23.61
CA LEU A 135 1.44 39.91 23.76
C LEU A 135 1.08 38.56 23.08
N LYS A 136 -0.15 38.10 23.23
CA LYS A 136 -0.62 36.88 22.57
C LYS A 136 -0.56 37.01 21.05
N GLN A 137 -0.97 38.15 20.49
CA GLN A 137 -0.96 38.39 19.04
C GLN A 137 0.47 38.35 18.48
N ILE A 138 1.42 39.09 19.11
CA ILE A 138 2.79 39.16 18.64
C ILE A 138 3.50 37.80 18.82
N THR A 139 3.19 37.08 19.88
CA THR A 139 3.72 35.71 20.09
C THR A 139 3.32 34.78 18.95
N ALA A 140 2.07 34.81 18.51
CA ALA A 140 1.59 34.03 17.38
C ALA A 140 2.29 34.42 16.06
N LYS A 141 2.50 35.72 15.82
CA LYS A 141 3.20 36.27 14.65
C LYS A 141 4.69 35.80 14.64
N TYR A 142 5.35 35.89 15.78
CA TYR A 142 6.74 35.45 15.95
C TYR A 142 6.88 33.94 15.70
N GLN A 143 5.98 33.13 16.26
CA GLN A 143 5.98 31.70 16.03
C GLN A 143 5.74 31.34 14.55
N HIS A 144 4.83 32.04 13.89
CA HIS A 144 4.58 31.85 12.46
C HIS A 144 5.84 32.07 11.59
N HIS A 145 6.57 33.17 11.81
CA HIS A 145 7.80 33.42 11.05
C HIS A 145 8.93 32.43 11.40
N LYS A 146 8.97 31.97 12.64
CA LYS A 146 9.88 30.89 13.06
C LYS A 146 9.59 29.58 12.34
N ASP A 147 8.32 29.22 12.24
CA ASP A 147 7.90 28.02 11.53
C ASP A 147 8.18 28.15 10.02
N GLN A 148 7.96 29.33 9.43
CA GLN A 148 8.28 29.58 8.02
C GLN A 148 9.78 29.38 7.74
N LEU A 149 10.66 29.83 8.63
CA LEU A 149 12.10 29.60 8.51
C LEU A 149 12.43 28.10 8.62
N GLU A 150 11.79 27.38 9.52
CA GLU A 150 11.98 25.93 9.63
C GLU A 150 11.49 25.19 8.36
N TYR A 151 10.38 25.65 7.75
CA TYR A 151 9.85 25.09 6.52
C TYR A 151 10.72 25.32 5.27
N THR A 152 11.80 26.13 5.38
CA THR A 152 12.84 26.22 4.33
C THR A 152 13.73 24.99 4.29
N ARG A 153 13.60 24.06 5.24
CA ARG A 153 14.36 22.82 5.32
C ARG A 153 13.45 21.63 5.09
N LEU A 154 13.89 20.72 4.25
CA LEU A 154 13.14 19.51 3.92
C LEU A 154 13.84 18.30 4.55
N TYR A 155 13.14 17.63 5.44
CA TYR A 155 13.62 16.45 6.15
C TYR A 155 12.90 15.17 5.70
N ALA A 156 13.59 14.04 5.82
CA ALA A 156 13.00 12.72 5.59
C ALA A 156 12.03 12.36 6.74
N PRO A 157 10.76 12.07 6.46
CA PRO A 157 9.77 11.71 7.49
C PRO A 157 9.91 10.27 8.00
N PHE A 158 10.63 9.41 7.28
CA PHE A 158 10.95 8.03 7.64
C PHE A 158 12.26 7.59 6.97
N SER A 159 12.81 6.47 7.39
CA SER A 159 14.00 5.88 6.77
C SER A 159 13.65 5.15 5.48
N GLY A 160 14.39 5.39 4.39
CA GLY A 160 14.08 4.83 3.09
C GLY A 160 15.14 5.13 2.02
N PHE A 161 14.68 5.16 0.78
CA PHE A 161 15.51 5.47 -0.39
C PHE A 161 14.90 6.63 -1.17
N ILE A 162 15.75 7.49 -1.71
CA ILE A 162 15.35 8.52 -2.66
C ILE A 162 15.05 7.85 -4.00
N GLN A 163 13.83 7.98 -4.47
CA GLN A 163 13.44 7.42 -5.76
C GLN A 163 13.88 8.35 -6.90
N LYS A 164 13.60 9.64 -6.76
CA LYS A 164 13.93 10.64 -7.77
C LYS A 164 13.94 12.05 -7.18
N LYS A 165 14.89 12.87 -7.64
CA LYS A 165 14.86 14.33 -7.53
C LYS A 165 14.07 14.90 -8.70
N LEU A 166 13.14 15.81 -8.45
CA LEU A 166 12.29 16.43 -9.47
C LEU A 166 12.77 17.83 -9.86
N PHE A 167 13.66 18.42 -9.03
CA PHE A 167 14.26 19.74 -9.23
C PHE A 167 15.74 19.70 -8.87
N ASP A 168 16.48 20.66 -9.41
CA ASP A 168 17.89 20.85 -9.14
C ASP A 168 18.15 22.08 -8.23
N ALA A 169 19.38 22.22 -7.74
CA ALA A 169 19.79 23.40 -7.01
C ALA A 169 19.69 24.66 -7.87
N HIS A 170 19.34 25.78 -7.25
CA HIS A 170 19.13 27.11 -7.87
C HIS A 170 17.83 27.26 -8.66
N GLU A 171 16.96 26.27 -8.65
CA GLU A 171 15.61 26.39 -9.20
C GLU A 171 14.66 27.01 -8.18
N THR A 172 13.68 27.79 -8.67
CA THR A 172 12.66 28.43 -7.81
C THR A 172 11.39 27.58 -7.84
N ILE A 173 10.87 27.28 -6.66
CA ILE A 173 9.69 26.42 -6.47
C ILE A 173 8.58 27.14 -5.69
N GLY A 174 7.33 26.72 -5.95
CA GLY A 174 6.17 27.11 -5.17
C GLY A 174 5.94 26.21 -3.95
N ALA A 175 5.26 26.72 -2.94
CA ALA A 175 4.83 25.93 -1.80
C ALA A 175 3.96 24.75 -2.25
N GLY A 176 4.20 23.55 -1.70
CA GLY A 176 3.47 22.32 -2.03
C GLY A 176 3.90 21.62 -3.32
N MET A 177 4.85 22.17 -4.08
CA MET A 177 5.39 21.49 -5.26
C MET A 177 6.28 20.32 -4.84
N PRO A 178 6.06 19.08 -5.38
CA PRO A 178 6.89 17.93 -5.09
C PRO A 178 8.33 18.15 -5.57
N VAL A 179 9.31 17.97 -4.69
CA VAL A 179 10.75 18.17 -5.00
C VAL A 179 11.51 16.84 -4.99
N ILE A 180 11.20 15.96 -4.07
CA ILE A 180 11.87 14.67 -3.90
C ILE A 180 10.81 13.59 -3.71
N SER A 181 10.89 12.52 -4.50
CA SER A 181 10.11 11.30 -4.28
C SER A 181 10.95 10.31 -3.48
N MET A 182 10.36 9.72 -2.43
CA MET A 182 11.03 8.72 -1.61
C MET A 182 10.12 7.54 -1.28
N VAL A 183 10.76 6.38 -1.11
CA VAL A 183 10.11 5.13 -0.77
C VAL A 183 10.66 4.58 0.54
N SER A 184 9.81 3.91 1.33
CA SER A 184 10.24 3.30 2.59
C SER A 184 11.19 2.13 2.36
N ALA A 185 12.12 1.93 3.32
CA ALA A 185 12.97 0.74 3.39
C ALA A 185 12.27 -0.46 4.07
N GLY A 186 10.97 -0.37 4.34
CA GLY A 186 10.17 -1.40 4.99
C GLY A 186 9.91 -2.62 4.11
N ILE A 187 9.14 -3.56 4.65
CA ILE A 187 8.70 -4.77 3.92
C ILE A 187 7.82 -4.32 2.73
N PRO A 188 8.13 -4.73 1.50
CA PRO A 188 7.32 -4.37 0.35
C PRO A 188 5.93 -4.99 0.44
N GLU A 189 4.95 -4.33 -0.12
CA GLU A 189 3.58 -4.81 -0.27
C GLU A 189 3.38 -5.36 -1.68
N VAL A 190 2.54 -6.39 -1.79
CA VAL A 190 2.13 -6.93 -3.09
C VAL A 190 0.68 -6.59 -3.32
N GLU A 191 0.42 -5.77 -4.31
CA GLU A 191 -0.93 -5.45 -4.76
C GLU A 191 -1.36 -6.46 -5.83
N ILE A 192 -2.46 -7.16 -5.58
CA ILE A 192 -3.05 -8.12 -6.52
C ILE A 192 -4.49 -7.70 -6.85
N ASN A 193 -4.89 -7.89 -8.09
CA ASN A 193 -6.27 -7.69 -8.51
C ASN A 193 -7.01 -9.03 -8.49
N LEU A 194 -7.91 -9.20 -7.51
CA LEU A 194 -8.75 -10.38 -7.41
C LEU A 194 -10.07 -10.15 -8.15
N PRO A 195 -10.47 -11.06 -9.07
CA PRO A 195 -11.81 -11.06 -9.64
C PRO A 195 -12.88 -11.19 -8.54
N ALA A 196 -14.02 -10.53 -8.71
CA ALA A 196 -15.09 -10.53 -7.71
C ALA A 196 -15.56 -11.95 -7.33
N ALA A 197 -15.56 -12.88 -8.29
CA ALA A 197 -15.94 -14.29 -8.04
C ALA A 197 -14.96 -15.00 -7.08
N ASP A 198 -13.67 -14.69 -7.16
CA ASP A 198 -12.64 -15.28 -6.30
C ASP A 198 -12.57 -14.57 -4.94
N TYR A 199 -12.83 -13.27 -4.90
CA TYR A 199 -12.94 -12.50 -3.66
C TYR A 199 -14.06 -13.01 -2.74
N ILE A 200 -15.21 -13.40 -3.30
CA ILE A 200 -16.34 -13.99 -2.54
C ILE A 200 -15.94 -15.32 -1.89
N ARG A 201 -14.96 -16.03 -2.49
CA ARG A 201 -14.46 -17.33 -2.02
C ARG A 201 -13.20 -17.23 -1.16
N ARG A 202 -12.74 -16.02 -0.81
CA ARG A 202 -11.48 -15.78 -0.08
C ARG A 202 -11.34 -16.60 1.22
N ASP A 203 -12.46 -16.89 1.90
CA ASP A 203 -12.48 -17.65 3.15
C ASP A 203 -12.14 -19.15 2.95
N ARG A 204 -11.96 -19.60 1.70
CA ARG A 204 -11.54 -20.95 1.34
C ARG A 204 -10.04 -21.07 1.04
N PHE A 205 -9.30 -19.97 1.11
CA PHE A 205 -7.85 -19.98 0.92
C PHE A 205 -7.15 -20.25 2.25
N ASP A 206 -6.44 -21.38 2.33
CA ASP A 206 -5.69 -21.79 3.53
C ASP A 206 -4.36 -21.03 3.69
N GLY A 207 -3.94 -20.27 2.67
CA GLY A 207 -2.70 -19.51 2.68
C GLY A 207 -2.40 -18.89 1.33
N TYR A 208 -1.38 -18.03 1.31
CA TYR A 208 -0.86 -17.42 0.09
C TYR A 208 0.66 -17.45 0.08
N HIS A 209 1.22 -17.65 -1.08
CA HIS A 209 2.66 -17.58 -1.33
C HIS A 209 2.91 -16.56 -2.44
N CYS A 210 3.90 -15.70 -2.24
CA CYS A 210 4.40 -14.81 -3.29
C CYS A 210 5.67 -15.42 -3.88
N THR A 211 5.67 -15.65 -5.18
CA THR A 211 6.86 -16.01 -5.94
C THR A 211 7.30 -14.81 -6.75
N PHE A 212 8.59 -14.50 -6.71
CA PHE A 212 9.18 -13.41 -7.49
C PHE A 212 10.10 -14.01 -8.54
N ASP A 213 9.77 -13.82 -9.80
CA ASP A 213 10.71 -14.04 -10.88
C ASP A 213 11.49 -12.73 -11.09
N LEU A 214 12.64 -12.62 -10.43
CA LEU A 214 13.50 -11.43 -10.52
C LEU A 214 14.10 -11.26 -11.92
N TYR A 215 14.27 -12.36 -12.67
CA TYR A 215 14.65 -12.37 -14.08
C TYR A 215 14.01 -13.59 -14.77
N PRO A 216 13.18 -13.38 -15.81
CA PRO A 216 12.71 -14.51 -16.61
C PRO A 216 13.89 -15.05 -17.43
N GLY A 217 14.53 -16.11 -16.95
CA GLY A 217 15.59 -16.82 -17.70
C GLY A 217 16.87 -17.22 -16.96
N GLU A 218 16.93 -17.15 -15.61
CA GLU A 218 17.98 -17.83 -14.82
C GLU A 218 17.39 -18.92 -13.96
#